data_824aba769a6c6b9d48d3f456d69bbc1b
#
_entry.id   824aba769a6c6b9d48d3f456d69bbc1b
#
_cell.length_a   1.000
_cell.length_b   1.000
_cell.length_c   1.000
_cell.angle_alpha   90.00
_cell.angle_beta   90.00
_cell.angle_gamma   90.00
#
_symmetry.space_group_name_H-M   'P 1'
#
loop_
_entity.id
_entity.type
_entity.pdbx_description
1 polymer ?
#
loop_
_entity_poly.entity_id
_entity_poly.type
_entity_poly.pdbx_seq_one_letter_code
_entity_poly.pdbx_strand_id
1 'polypeptide(L)'
;TGEAVVQMQQLFYENYEHNKKGFIQELHSSKIHNAITLHPNKRPAYQYRLHGYMLSRDISRLRYRTILLHREGLAMSRLSNTEVQWEDQQLGAPPSYTRYQPAERGDVIEWDFLTGRHLYSTGENQMPRQGLGSLLRAALEDTVLQVMEMINENSKARGRVIDFKEIKYGYRRVDPMHGAEYILDLLLLYKKHKGRKVTVPVRRHAYLQQSFSRPFFSESEELDVVELVEAINTESQSFSFLSNSLKIFSPFQFSESTREMRERSQRKVNILVPLTGRYDIFLRFMENFEKICLIPKQNVKLAIVLVDNDSNQDREKHLDLIKEYSNKYPKADLSVIPMTGDFSRGLALELGSSQLDNDTLLFFCDVDLVFNGDALQRCRHNTIQSRQAYYPVVFSQYDPKIVYAGNTPDDSSFVFTKKSGFWRDYGFGITCIFKSDLQKAGGFDTSIQGWGLEDVDLFTKVINSGLKVFRSQEPGIVHIYHPVQCDTSLEPKQYKMCLGSKASTYASSMQLAELWLEKHLGVGYNRTST
;
A
#
# COMPACT_ATOMS: atom_id res chain seq x y z
N THR A 1 35.40 17.57 -9.17
CA THR A 1 35.08 18.22 -7.85
C THR A 1 34.83 19.71 -7.98
N GLY A 2 35.44 20.43 -8.94
CA GLY A 2 35.16 21.82 -9.25
C GLY A 2 33.81 21.98 -9.99
N GLU A 3 33.51 21.10 -10.94
CA GLU A 3 32.25 21.12 -11.71
C GLU A 3 31.01 20.93 -10.84
N ALA A 4 31.05 20.05 -9.84
CA ALA A 4 29.92 19.86 -8.92
C ALA A 4 29.63 21.11 -8.07
N VAL A 5 30.65 21.88 -7.71
CA VAL A 5 30.49 23.14 -6.94
C VAL A 5 29.94 24.23 -7.87
N VAL A 6 30.37 24.28 -9.10
CA VAL A 6 29.86 25.24 -10.11
C VAL A 6 28.42 24.90 -10.47
N GLN A 7 28.07 23.63 -10.64
CA GLN A 7 26.68 23.19 -10.83
C GLN A 7 25.79 23.53 -9.63
N MET A 8 26.28 23.38 -8.39
CA MET A 8 25.53 23.76 -7.20
C MET A 8 25.32 25.27 -7.08
N GLN A 9 26.28 26.08 -7.49
CA GLN A 9 26.10 27.54 -7.54
C GLN A 9 25.07 27.97 -8.59
N GLN A 10 24.88 27.20 -9.65
CA GLN A 10 23.83 27.43 -10.66
C GLN A 10 22.43 27.04 -10.18
N LEU A 11 22.29 26.23 -9.13
CA LEU A 11 21.00 25.81 -8.59
C LEU A 11 20.28 26.93 -7.81
N PHE A 12 21.04 27.92 -7.32
CA PHE A 12 20.50 29.06 -6.59
C PHE A 12 20.86 30.34 -7.35
N TYR A 13 19.83 31.05 -7.79
CA TYR A 13 20.01 32.35 -8.41
C TYR A 13 19.53 33.45 -7.47
N GLU A 14 20.43 34.29 -7.05
CA GLU A 14 20.17 35.44 -6.24
C GLU A 14 20.65 36.69 -6.98
N ASN A 15 19.74 37.61 -7.24
CA ASN A 15 20.05 38.86 -7.91
C ASN A 15 20.05 40.01 -6.90
N TYR A 16 21.22 40.38 -6.46
CA TYR A 16 21.41 41.45 -5.46
C TYR A 16 21.01 42.81 -5.96
N GLU A 17 21.11 43.09 -7.25
CA GLU A 17 20.72 44.37 -7.83
C GLU A 17 19.20 44.58 -7.80
N HIS A 18 18.43 43.49 -7.80
CA HIS A 18 16.97 43.51 -7.72
C HIS A 18 16.41 43.50 -6.31
N ASN A 19 17.25 43.34 -5.32
CA ASN A 19 16.81 43.27 -3.89
C ASN A 19 16.01 44.50 -3.46
N LYS A 20 16.35 45.69 -3.99
CA LYS A 20 15.62 46.95 -3.71
C LYS A 20 14.20 46.93 -4.27
N LYS A 21 13.94 46.22 -5.37
CA LYS A 21 12.64 46.12 -6.03
C LYS A 21 11.83 44.89 -5.58
N GLY A 22 12.48 43.91 -4.96
CA GLY A 22 11.82 42.72 -4.45
C GLY A 22 11.28 41.75 -5.50
N PHE A 23 11.78 41.76 -6.73
CA PHE A 23 11.39 40.85 -7.82
C PHE A 23 12.48 40.73 -8.89
N ILE A 24 12.45 39.63 -9.64
CA ILE A 24 13.37 39.33 -10.72
C ILE A 24 12.88 40.04 -11.99
N GLN A 25 13.74 40.87 -12.60
CA GLN A 25 13.41 41.64 -13.80
C GLN A 25 13.78 40.89 -15.09
N GLU A 26 14.93 40.23 -15.12
CA GLU A 26 15.49 39.58 -16.31
C GLU A 26 15.04 38.15 -16.46
N LEU A 27 13.81 37.94 -16.96
CA LEU A 27 13.27 36.62 -17.15
C LEU A 27 14.03 35.75 -18.18
N HIS A 28 14.76 36.42 -19.10
CA HIS A 28 15.51 35.73 -20.17
C HIS A 28 16.94 35.34 -19.78
N SER A 29 17.37 35.63 -18.56
CA SER A 29 18.70 35.24 -18.09
C SER A 29 18.86 33.74 -18.05
N SER A 30 19.96 33.20 -18.56
CA SER A 30 20.29 31.78 -18.51
C SER A 30 20.35 31.24 -17.08
N LYS A 31 20.71 32.08 -16.11
CA LYS A 31 20.78 31.75 -14.68
C LYS A 31 19.42 31.41 -14.10
N ILE A 32 18.34 32.09 -14.54
CA ILE A 32 16.96 31.79 -14.09
C ILE A 32 16.56 30.38 -14.49
N HIS A 33 16.98 29.93 -15.67
CA HIS A 33 16.56 28.67 -16.22
C HIS A 33 17.23 27.44 -15.61
N ASN A 34 18.37 27.65 -14.99
CA ASN A 34 19.18 26.61 -14.37
C ASN A 34 19.09 26.64 -12.82
N ALA A 35 18.36 27.61 -12.28
CA ALA A 35 18.21 27.76 -10.84
C ALA A 35 17.06 26.91 -10.30
N ILE A 36 17.28 26.19 -9.18
CA ILE A 36 16.23 25.51 -8.43
C ILE A 36 15.41 26.51 -7.62
N THR A 37 16.04 27.53 -7.05
CA THR A 37 15.39 28.59 -6.29
C THR A 37 15.73 29.97 -6.86
N LEU A 38 14.72 30.82 -6.87
CA LEU A 38 14.83 32.19 -7.38
C LEU A 38 14.50 33.19 -6.26
N HIS A 39 15.45 34.07 -5.97
CA HIS A 39 15.32 35.09 -4.96
C HIS A 39 15.94 36.42 -5.43
N PRO A 40 15.32 37.58 -5.15
CA PRO A 40 14.07 37.82 -4.43
C PRO A 40 12.83 37.78 -5.35
N ASN A 41 11.72 37.29 -4.83
CA ASN A 41 10.44 37.29 -5.56
C ASN A 41 9.25 37.42 -4.57
N LYS A 42 9.12 38.60 -3.96
CA LYS A 42 8.24 38.83 -2.80
C LYS A 42 6.77 39.14 -3.15
N ARG A 43 6.48 39.56 -4.39
CA ARG A 43 5.13 39.99 -4.77
C ARG A 43 4.40 38.85 -5.52
N PRO A 44 3.17 38.48 -5.11
CA PRO A 44 2.42 37.38 -5.76
C PRO A 44 2.29 37.54 -7.29
N ALA A 45 1.99 38.74 -7.77
CA ALA A 45 1.84 39.01 -9.19
C ALA A 45 3.12 38.66 -9.99
N TYR A 46 4.29 38.88 -9.43
CA TYR A 46 5.55 38.52 -10.07
C TYR A 46 5.88 37.03 -9.95
N GLN A 47 5.43 36.41 -8.88
CA GLN A 47 5.54 34.95 -8.73
C GLN A 47 4.73 34.24 -9.82
N TYR A 48 3.47 34.65 -10.04
CA TYR A 48 2.64 34.13 -11.13
C TYR A 48 3.24 34.39 -12.50
N ARG A 49 3.77 35.61 -12.75
CA ARG A 49 4.43 35.92 -14.00
C ARG A 49 5.65 35.05 -14.27
N LEU A 50 6.48 34.86 -13.26
CA LEU A 50 7.65 33.99 -13.32
C LEU A 50 7.26 32.53 -13.54
N HIS A 51 6.27 32.04 -12.78
CA HIS A 51 5.76 30.71 -12.94
C HIS A 51 5.18 30.47 -14.34
N GLY A 52 4.33 31.36 -14.83
CA GLY A 52 3.79 31.30 -16.19
C GLY A 52 4.88 31.27 -17.26
N TYR A 53 5.92 32.08 -17.09
CA TYR A 53 7.07 32.08 -18.00
C TYR A 53 7.84 30.75 -18.00
N MET A 54 8.12 30.20 -16.80
CA MET A 54 8.81 28.92 -16.65
C MET A 54 8.01 27.77 -17.25
N LEU A 55 6.70 27.72 -16.97
CA LEU A 55 5.80 26.71 -17.55
C LEU A 55 5.75 26.78 -19.07
N SER A 56 5.59 27.97 -19.63
CA SER A 56 5.57 28.17 -21.10
C SER A 56 6.86 27.64 -21.75
N ARG A 57 7.97 27.86 -21.10
CA ARG A 57 9.27 27.40 -21.59
C ARG A 57 9.44 25.89 -21.45
N ASP A 58 9.01 25.32 -20.34
CA ASP A 58 9.06 23.88 -20.14
C ASP A 58 8.15 23.16 -21.14
N ILE A 59 6.96 23.67 -21.40
CA ILE A 59 6.07 23.16 -22.45
C ILE A 59 6.77 23.21 -23.81
N SER A 60 7.43 24.32 -24.16
CA SER A 60 8.14 24.44 -25.42
C SER A 60 9.30 23.46 -25.53
N ARG A 61 10.06 23.27 -24.45
CA ARG A 61 11.16 22.30 -24.38
C ARG A 61 10.65 20.87 -24.51
N LEU A 62 9.57 20.53 -23.82
CA LEU A 62 8.96 19.19 -23.87
C LEU A 62 8.40 18.90 -25.25
N ARG A 63 7.70 19.86 -25.88
CA ARG A 63 7.22 19.71 -27.26
C ARG A 63 8.36 19.45 -28.25
N TYR A 64 9.44 20.22 -28.16
CA TYR A 64 10.60 20.00 -29.02
C TYR A 64 11.21 18.61 -28.78
N ARG A 65 11.37 18.20 -27.53
CA ARG A 65 11.89 16.88 -27.18
C ARG A 65 10.99 15.75 -27.67
N THR A 66 9.67 15.89 -27.56
CA THR A 66 8.70 14.92 -28.07
C THR A 66 8.84 14.76 -29.59
N ILE A 67 8.99 15.87 -30.33
CA ILE A 67 9.21 15.82 -31.79
C ILE A 67 10.51 15.09 -32.13
N LEU A 68 11.59 15.36 -31.40
CA LEU A 68 12.87 14.66 -31.62
C LEU A 68 12.76 13.15 -31.34
N LEU A 69 12.18 12.76 -30.20
CA LEU A 69 12.00 11.37 -29.84
C LEU A 69 11.09 10.64 -30.83
N HIS A 70 10.02 11.29 -31.29
CA HIS A 70 9.16 10.70 -32.31
C HIS A 70 9.89 10.47 -33.64
N ARG A 71 10.73 11.42 -34.08
CA ARG A 71 11.57 11.25 -35.25
C ARG A 71 12.60 10.14 -35.09
N GLU A 72 13.22 10.08 -33.94
CA GLU A 72 14.18 9.01 -33.59
C GLU A 72 13.49 7.64 -33.56
N GLY A 73 12.32 7.53 -32.94
CA GLY A 73 11.52 6.30 -32.93
C GLY A 73 11.14 5.84 -34.35
N LEU A 74 10.68 6.76 -35.20
CA LEU A 74 10.39 6.45 -36.60
C LEU A 74 11.64 6.02 -37.38
N ALA A 75 12.78 6.64 -37.13
CA ALA A 75 14.04 6.26 -37.79
C ALA A 75 14.49 4.86 -37.35
N MET A 76 14.41 4.56 -36.06
CA MET A 76 14.76 3.23 -35.50
C MET A 76 13.79 2.15 -35.99
N SER A 77 12.49 2.42 -36.03
CA SER A 77 11.48 1.50 -36.56
C SER A 77 11.74 1.14 -38.02
N ARG A 78 12.12 2.15 -38.83
CA ARG A 78 12.51 1.91 -40.25
C ARG A 78 13.79 1.09 -40.40
N LEU A 79 14.77 1.28 -39.50
CA LEU A 79 16.03 0.52 -39.50
C LEU A 79 15.86 -0.91 -39.03
N SER A 80 14.97 -1.13 -38.08
CA SER A 80 14.74 -2.48 -37.50
C SER A 80 13.72 -3.32 -38.27
N ASN A 81 12.99 -2.74 -39.23
CA ASN A 81 11.86 -3.37 -39.90
C ASN A 81 10.80 -3.97 -38.93
N THR A 82 10.75 -3.48 -37.70
CA THR A 82 9.81 -3.89 -36.67
C THR A 82 8.84 -2.76 -36.40
N GLU A 83 7.55 -3.07 -36.37
CA GLU A 83 6.58 -2.18 -35.74
C GLU A 83 6.91 -2.14 -34.26
N VAL A 84 7.29 -0.97 -33.76
CA VAL A 84 7.54 -0.77 -32.32
C VAL A 84 6.18 -0.84 -31.63
N GLN A 85 5.89 -1.99 -31.05
CA GLN A 85 4.81 -2.10 -30.08
C GLN A 85 5.29 -1.43 -28.79
N TRP A 86 4.64 -0.34 -28.38
CA TRP A 86 4.99 0.44 -27.18
C TRP A 86 4.74 -0.31 -25.87
N GLU A 87 4.22 -1.52 -25.95
CA GLU A 87 3.86 -2.37 -24.81
C GLU A 87 5.04 -3.14 -24.19
N ASP A 88 6.18 -3.23 -24.88
CA ASP A 88 7.37 -3.95 -24.38
C ASP A 88 8.33 -3.08 -23.55
N GLN A 89 7.80 -2.28 -22.63
CA GLN A 89 8.66 -1.60 -21.66
C GLN A 89 9.08 -2.61 -20.58
N GLN A 90 10.30 -3.10 -20.66
CA GLN A 90 10.86 -4.00 -19.66
C GLN A 90 10.94 -3.30 -18.30
N LEU A 91 10.18 -3.81 -17.33
CA LEU A 91 10.31 -3.41 -15.93
C LEU A 91 11.76 -3.62 -15.46
N GLY A 92 12.32 -2.64 -14.74
CA GLY A 92 13.68 -2.73 -14.20
C GLY A 92 14.82 -2.46 -15.18
N ALA A 93 14.51 -1.95 -16.38
CA ALA A 93 15.57 -1.43 -17.25
C ALA A 93 16.33 -0.28 -16.56
N PRO A 94 17.66 -0.14 -16.79
CA PRO A 94 18.41 1.01 -16.28
C PRO A 94 17.70 2.31 -16.65
N PRO A 95 17.86 3.40 -15.84
CA PRO A 95 17.23 4.66 -16.15
C PRO A 95 17.61 5.11 -17.54
N SER A 96 16.71 4.81 -18.48
CA SER A 96 16.85 5.20 -19.87
C SER A 96 16.15 6.55 -20.05
N TYR A 97 16.16 7.06 -21.26
CA TYR A 97 15.44 8.28 -21.62
C TYR A 97 13.92 8.19 -21.47
N THR A 98 13.38 6.98 -21.24
CA THR A 98 11.97 6.74 -20.94
C THR A 98 11.74 6.97 -19.46
N ARG A 99 11.15 8.11 -19.11
CA ARG A 99 10.63 8.37 -17.77
C ARG A 99 9.17 7.99 -17.71
N TYR A 100 8.73 7.54 -16.55
CA TYR A 100 7.31 7.37 -16.28
C TYR A 100 6.56 8.64 -16.65
N GLN A 101 5.55 8.51 -17.49
CA GLN A 101 4.68 9.61 -17.90
C GLN A 101 3.28 9.33 -17.40
N PRO A 102 2.78 10.15 -16.44
CA PRO A 102 1.42 9.99 -15.96
C PRO A 102 0.45 10.28 -17.09
N ALA A 103 -0.52 9.40 -17.32
CA ALA A 103 -1.60 9.59 -18.29
C ALA A 103 -2.67 10.54 -17.73
N GLU A 104 -2.95 10.43 -16.42
CA GLU A 104 -3.94 11.22 -15.71
C GLU A 104 -3.32 11.98 -14.54
N ARG A 105 -4.08 12.94 -13.99
CA ARG A 105 -3.64 13.71 -12.82
C ARG A 105 -3.33 12.83 -11.61
N GLY A 106 -4.08 11.73 -11.44
CA GLY A 106 -3.89 10.76 -10.36
C GLY A 106 -2.63 9.93 -10.45
N ASP A 107 -2.03 9.84 -11.64
CA ASP A 107 -0.81 9.06 -11.90
C ASP A 107 0.46 9.84 -11.58
N VAL A 108 0.34 11.13 -11.22
CA VAL A 108 1.51 11.95 -10.88
C VAL A 108 2.17 11.40 -9.63
N ILE A 109 3.42 11.00 -9.76
CA ILE A 109 4.22 10.49 -8.63
C ILE A 109 4.68 11.67 -7.79
N GLU A 110 4.23 11.71 -6.56
CA GLU A 110 4.58 12.75 -5.60
C GLU A 110 5.84 12.40 -4.81
N TRP A 111 6.49 13.43 -4.28
CA TRP A 111 7.60 13.28 -3.38
C TRP A 111 7.11 13.23 -1.94
N ASP A 112 7.47 12.16 -1.23
CA ASP A 112 7.31 12.08 0.21
C ASP A 112 8.46 12.84 0.89
N PHE A 113 8.14 13.64 1.91
CA PHE A 113 9.14 14.23 2.78
C PHE A 113 9.46 13.26 3.91
N LEU A 114 10.72 13.00 4.18
CA LEU A 114 11.16 12.09 5.22
C LEU A 114 12.15 12.74 6.20
N THR A 115 12.09 12.25 7.41
CA THR A 115 13.09 12.51 8.47
C THR A 115 13.63 11.17 8.96
N GLY A 116 14.63 11.17 9.83
CA GLY A 116 15.13 9.92 10.42
C GLY A 116 14.08 9.08 11.20
N ARG A 117 12.87 9.61 11.43
CA ARG A 117 11.82 8.95 12.23
C ARG A 117 10.46 8.87 11.56
N HIS A 118 10.14 9.80 10.68
CA HIS A 118 8.80 9.95 10.11
C HIS A 118 8.86 10.17 8.61
N LEU A 119 7.83 9.65 7.95
CA LEU A 119 7.48 9.93 6.57
C LEU A 119 6.27 10.87 6.56
N TYR A 120 6.30 11.87 5.70
CA TYR A 120 5.20 12.80 5.45
C TYR A 120 4.83 12.67 3.98
N SER A 121 3.61 12.25 3.73
CA SER A 121 3.10 12.05 2.39
C SER A 121 1.99 13.04 2.08
N THR A 122 1.97 13.52 0.84
CA THR A 122 0.89 14.32 0.27
C THR A 122 -0.09 13.45 -0.51
N GLY A 123 0.25 12.17 -0.71
CA GLY A 123 -0.58 11.22 -1.46
C GLY A 123 -1.95 11.03 -0.81
N GLU A 124 -2.99 11.09 -1.65
CA GLU A 124 -4.39 11.00 -1.20
C GLU A 124 -4.71 9.71 -0.44
N ASN A 125 -3.94 8.65 -0.67
CA ASN A 125 -4.15 7.32 -0.06
C ASN A 125 -3.20 7.03 1.11
N GLN A 126 -2.41 8.01 1.54
CA GLN A 126 -1.43 7.81 2.59
C GLN A 126 -1.72 8.72 3.79
N MET A 127 -1.38 8.23 4.98
CA MET A 127 -1.44 9.07 6.16
C MET A 127 -0.50 10.27 6.00
N PRO A 128 -0.95 11.50 6.26
CA PRO A 128 -0.11 12.70 6.12
C PRO A 128 1.19 12.63 6.92
N ARG A 129 1.21 11.86 8.01
CA ARG A 129 2.38 11.61 8.84
C ARG A 129 2.34 10.20 9.38
N GLN A 130 3.38 9.43 9.11
CA GLN A 130 3.53 8.06 9.61
C GLN A 130 4.96 7.80 10.12
N GLY A 131 5.12 6.86 11.03
CA GLY A 131 6.45 6.37 11.40
C GLY A 131 7.08 5.61 10.25
N LEU A 132 8.40 5.60 10.17
CA LEU A 132 9.10 4.75 9.20
C LEU A 132 8.84 3.28 9.54
N GLY A 133 8.12 2.57 8.67
CA GLY A 133 7.95 1.13 8.76
C GLY A 133 9.28 0.38 8.66
N SER A 134 9.32 -0.87 9.14
CA SER A 134 10.55 -1.66 9.18
C SER A 134 11.22 -1.81 7.81
N LEU A 135 10.44 -2.07 6.76
CA LEU A 135 10.95 -2.23 5.39
C LEU A 135 11.56 -0.93 4.85
N LEU A 136 10.86 0.19 5.02
CA LEU A 136 11.37 1.49 4.58
C LEU A 136 12.61 1.91 5.37
N ARG A 137 12.65 1.62 6.66
CA ARG A 137 13.81 1.88 7.50
C ARG A 137 15.03 1.09 7.03
N ALA A 138 14.87 -0.21 6.77
CA ALA A 138 15.94 -1.05 6.25
C ALA A 138 16.43 -0.56 4.88
N ALA A 139 15.52 -0.22 3.95
CA ALA A 139 15.89 0.34 2.66
C ALA A 139 16.63 1.69 2.78
N LEU A 140 16.23 2.54 3.73
CA LEU A 140 16.88 3.82 3.97
C LEU A 140 18.28 3.66 4.60
N GLU A 141 18.43 2.72 5.52
CA GLU A 141 19.73 2.36 6.11
C GLU A 141 20.69 1.83 5.04
N ASP A 142 20.21 0.94 4.18
CA ASP A 142 20.98 0.40 3.05
C ASP A 142 21.39 1.49 2.07
N THR A 143 20.47 2.40 1.75
CA THR A 143 20.73 3.57 0.92
C THR A 143 21.81 4.47 1.53
N VAL A 144 21.76 4.73 2.84
CA VAL A 144 22.77 5.51 3.55
C VAL A 144 24.13 4.80 3.54
N LEU A 145 24.15 3.47 3.71
CA LEU A 145 25.39 2.70 3.62
C LEU A 145 26.04 2.84 2.25
N GLN A 146 25.28 2.70 1.17
CA GLN A 146 25.79 2.88 -0.20
C GLN A 146 26.37 4.29 -0.42
N VAL A 147 25.68 5.32 0.08
CA VAL A 147 26.20 6.70 0.03
C VAL A 147 27.51 6.83 0.79
N MET A 148 27.57 6.27 1.98
CA MET A 148 28.77 6.35 2.82
C MET A 148 29.95 5.58 2.21
N GLU A 149 29.70 4.46 1.55
CA GLU A 149 30.73 3.73 0.79
C GLU A 149 31.28 4.58 -0.35
N MET A 150 30.44 5.17 -1.18
CA MET A 150 30.86 6.05 -2.27
C MET A 150 31.64 7.28 -1.77
N ILE A 151 31.19 7.90 -0.67
CA ILE A 151 31.89 9.06 -0.06
C ILE A 151 33.25 8.63 0.50
N ASN A 152 33.31 7.47 1.17
CA ASN A 152 34.52 7.00 1.81
C ASN A 152 35.53 6.41 0.81
N GLU A 153 35.10 5.81 -0.28
CA GLU A 153 35.98 5.35 -1.36
C GLU A 153 36.88 6.50 -1.86
N ASN A 154 36.27 7.64 -2.19
CA ASN A 154 37.00 8.84 -2.59
C ASN A 154 37.81 9.50 -1.45
N SER A 155 37.42 9.29 -0.20
CA SER A 155 38.06 9.91 0.97
C SER A 155 39.22 9.09 1.49
N LYS A 156 39.15 7.76 1.40
CA LYS A 156 40.25 6.83 1.78
C LYS A 156 41.50 7.09 0.95
N ALA A 157 41.37 7.36 -0.34
CA ALA A 157 42.46 7.74 -1.22
C ALA A 157 43.20 9.02 -0.74
N ARG A 158 42.53 9.84 0.11
CA ARG A 158 43.07 11.07 0.68
C ARG A 158 43.39 10.96 2.18
N GLY A 159 43.43 9.73 2.74
CA GLY A 159 43.70 9.47 4.15
C GLY A 159 42.66 10.05 5.14
N ARG A 160 41.40 10.14 4.70
CA ARG A 160 40.30 10.69 5.50
C ARG A 160 39.23 9.64 5.72
N VAL A 161 38.65 9.60 6.92
CA VAL A 161 37.48 8.79 7.23
C VAL A 161 36.35 9.74 7.59
N ILE A 162 35.18 9.48 6.95
CA ILE A 162 33.98 10.29 7.16
C ILE A 162 32.93 9.37 7.76
N ASP A 163 32.43 9.73 8.94
CA ASP A 163 31.39 8.98 9.61
C ASP A 163 30.02 9.60 9.36
N PHE A 164 29.00 8.77 9.24
CA PHE A 164 27.61 9.18 9.23
C PHE A 164 27.16 9.53 10.65
N LYS A 165 26.42 10.61 10.80
CA LYS A 165 25.81 11.00 12.08
C LYS A 165 24.29 10.85 12.06
N GLU A 166 23.61 11.50 11.13
CA GLU A 166 22.16 11.47 11.04
C GLU A 166 21.65 11.98 9.68
N ILE A 167 20.44 11.57 9.32
CA ILE A 167 19.66 12.20 8.27
C ILE A 167 18.95 13.41 8.88
N LYS A 168 19.18 14.59 8.36
CA LYS A 168 18.45 15.80 8.77
C LYS A 168 17.03 15.78 8.23
N TYR A 169 16.91 15.60 6.93
CA TYR A 169 15.66 15.40 6.19
C TYR A 169 15.99 14.82 4.82
N GLY A 170 14.95 14.43 4.10
CA GLY A 170 15.07 13.98 2.73
C GLY A 170 13.74 13.99 2.00
N TYR A 171 13.81 13.60 0.75
CA TYR A 171 12.66 13.36 -0.09
C TYR A 171 12.80 11.98 -0.72
N ARG A 172 11.70 11.30 -0.87
CA ARG A 172 11.61 10.00 -1.53
C ARG A 172 10.47 10.03 -2.53
N ARG A 173 10.66 9.42 -3.68
CA ARG A 173 9.56 9.01 -4.55
C ARG A 173 9.83 7.62 -5.10
N VAL A 174 8.78 6.91 -5.47
CA VAL A 174 8.91 5.60 -6.12
C VAL A 174 8.39 5.75 -7.54
N ASP A 175 9.31 5.62 -8.49
CA ASP A 175 8.98 5.56 -9.91
C ASP A 175 8.63 4.09 -10.25
N PRO A 176 7.40 3.80 -10.72
CA PRO A 176 6.99 2.43 -11.02
C PRO A 176 7.85 1.72 -12.06
N MET A 177 8.54 2.47 -12.91
CA MET A 177 9.40 1.91 -13.96
C MET A 177 10.85 1.73 -13.55
N HIS A 178 11.37 2.56 -12.64
CA HIS A 178 12.81 2.65 -12.41
C HIS A 178 13.23 2.37 -10.97
N GLY A 179 12.33 2.42 -10.01
CA GLY A 179 12.63 2.20 -8.60
C GLY A 179 12.51 3.44 -7.73
N ALA A 180 13.21 3.46 -6.60
CA ALA A 180 13.13 4.52 -5.63
C ALA A 180 14.18 5.60 -5.87
N GLU A 181 13.76 6.85 -5.81
CA GLU A 181 14.64 8.01 -5.85
C GLU A 181 14.66 8.69 -4.48
N TYR A 182 15.86 9.06 -4.04
CA TYR A 182 16.09 9.73 -2.77
C TYR A 182 16.90 11.00 -2.95
N ILE A 183 16.50 12.05 -2.24
CA ILE A 183 17.30 13.26 -2.03
C ILE A 183 17.50 13.36 -0.53
N LEU A 184 18.72 13.15 -0.04
CA LEU A 184 19.02 13.11 1.39
C LEU A 184 19.93 14.26 1.80
N ASP A 185 19.59 14.93 2.89
CA ASP A 185 20.46 15.87 3.59
C ASP A 185 21.08 15.17 4.80
N LEU A 186 22.36 14.86 4.70
CA LEU A 186 23.11 14.07 5.66
C LEU A 186 24.02 14.96 6.50
N LEU A 187 24.03 14.74 7.80
CA LEU A 187 25.04 15.27 8.69
C LEU A 187 26.16 14.24 8.86
N LEU A 188 27.34 14.62 8.43
CA LEU A 188 28.54 13.79 8.43
C LEU A 188 29.59 14.35 9.38
N LEU A 189 30.43 13.49 9.93
CA LEU A 189 31.54 13.84 10.80
C LEU A 189 32.87 13.62 10.07
N TYR A 190 33.54 14.69 9.72
CA TYR A 190 34.86 14.67 9.10
C TYR A 190 35.94 14.63 10.20
N LYS A 191 36.65 13.51 10.27
CA LYS A 191 37.80 13.33 11.18
C LYS A 191 39.09 13.72 10.45
N LYS A 192 39.69 14.81 10.85
CA LYS A 192 40.96 15.30 10.30
C LYS A 192 42.12 14.99 11.28
N HIS A 193 43.11 14.25 10.76
CA HIS A 193 44.34 13.95 11.47
C HIS A 193 45.45 14.90 10.98
N LYS A 194 45.61 16.07 11.59
CA LYS A 194 46.80 16.91 11.45
C LYS A 194 47.20 17.39 12.87
N GLY A 195 48.06 16.61 13.52
CA GLY A 195 48.53 16.91 14.86
C GLY A 195 47.49 16.74 15.98
N ARG A 196 46.42 17.53 15.99
CA ARG A 196 45.24 17.36 16.86
C ARG A 196 44.11 16.67 16.09
N LYS A 197 43.42 15.71 16.74
CA LYS A 197 42.18 15.12 16.23
C LYS A 197 41.09 16.19 16.28
N VAL A 198 40.66 16.69 15.13
CA VAL A 198 39.54 17.62 15.01
C VAL A 198 38.41 16.92 14.25
N THR A 199 37.23 16.87 14.85
CA THR A 199 36.01 16.37 14.21
C THR A 199 35.13 17.56 13.84
N VAL A 200 34.85 17.71 12.56
CA VAL A 200 34.01 18.79 12.02
C VAL A 200 32.73 18.23 11.48
N PRO A 201 31.57 18.66 11.97
CA PRO A 201 30.28 18.29 11.37
C PRO A 201 30.09 19.03 10.04
N VAL A 202 29.73 18.29 9.00
CA VAL A 202 29.50 18.84 7.65
C VAL A 202 28.19 18.30 7.10
N ARG A 203 27.37 19.17 6.53
CA ARG A 203 26.16 18.77 5.82
C ARG A 203 26.49 18.43 4.37
N ARG A 204 25.90 17.36 3.87
CA ARG A 204 26.01 16.94 2.47
C ARG A 204 24.65 16.50 1.95
N HIS A 205 24.35 16.92 0.74
CA HIS A 205 23.21 16.41 -0.01
C HIS A 205 23.66 15.26 -0.90
N ALA A 206 22.86 14.21 -0.91
CA ALA A 206 23.03 13.07 -1.80
C ALA A 206 21.75 12.87 -2.61
N TYR A 207 21.88 12.71 -3.91
CA TYR A 207 20.84 12.24 -4.79
C TYR A 207 21.18 10.82 -5.20
N LEU A 208 20.22 9.92 -5.04
CA LEU A 208 20.38 8.50 -5.33
C LEU A 208 19.14 7.98 -6.04
N GLN A 209 19.40 7.11 -6.97
CA GLN A 209 18.39 6.28 -7.58
C GLN A 209 18.73 4.83 -7.28
N GLN A 210 17.82 4.16 -6.56
CA GLN A 210 17.89 2.74 -6.29
C GLN A 210 16.97 2.05 -7.28
N SER A 211 17.55 1.43 -8.30
CA SER A 211 16.81 0.67 -9.31
C SER A 211 16.14 -0.54 -8.67
N PHE A 212 15.02 -0.97 -9.24
CA PHE A 212 14.47 -2.28 -8.90
C PHE A 212 15.51 -3.37 -9.15
N SER A 213 15.56 -4.37 -8.30
CA SER A 213 16.30 -5.60 -8.58
C SER A 213 15.72 -6.25 -9.84
N ARG A 214 16.53 -7.01 -10.54
CA ARG A 214 16.03 -7.82 -11.65
C ARG A 214 14.89 -8.71 -11.13
N PRO A 215 13.78 -8.84 -11.88
CA PRO A 215 12.71 -9.74 -11.49
C PRO A 215 13.31 -11.12 -11.21
N PHE A 216 13.17 -11.59 -10.01
CA PHE A 216 13.55 -12.94 -9.64
C PHE A 216 12.32 -13.81 -9.83
N PHE A 217 12.32 -14.56 -10.91
CA PHE A 217 11.31 -15.59 -11.12
C PHE A 217 11.73 -16.80 -10.26
N SER A 218 11.13 -16.93 -9.08
CA SER A 218 11.09 -18.22 -8.43
C SER A 218 9.92 -18.97 -9.06
N GLU A 219 10.20 -20.07 -9.73
CA GLU A 219 9.16 -21.08 -9.95
C GLU A 219 8.72 -21.49 -8.54
N SER A 220 7.57 -20.94 -8.09
CA SER A 220 6.91 -21.55 -6.96
C SER A 220 6.45 -22.92 -7.49
N GLU A 221 6.67 -23.97 -6.72
CA GLU A 221 6.11 -25.30 -6.98
C GLU A 221 4.57 -25.28 -7.10
N GLU A 222 3.98 -24.11 -7.08
CA GLU A 222 2.56 -23.76 -6.93
C GLU A 222 2.00 -22.96 -8.12
N LEU A 223 2.65 -22.97 -9.28
CA LEU A 223 2.03 -22.52 -10.52
C LEU A 223 0.81 -23.41 -10.82
N ASP A 224 -0.36 -22.79 -11.01
CA ASP A 224 -1.52 -23.53 -11.49
C ASP A 224 -1.30 -23.91 -12.95
N VAL A 225 -0.58 -25.03 -13.11
CA VAL A 225 -0.25 -25.60 -14.43
C VAL A 225 -1.49 -26.04 -15.16
N VAL A 226 -2.60 -26.31 -14.45
CA VAL A 226 -3.88 -26.73 -15.08
C VAL A 226 -4.54 -25.52 -15.73
N GLU A 227 -4.62 -24.40 -15.01
CA GLU A 227 -5.17 -23.16 -15.56
C GLU A 227 -4.29 -22.62 -16.70
N LEU A 228 -2.96 -22.74 -16.57
CA LEU A 228 -2.01 -22.38 -17.63
C LEU A 228 -2.14 -23.30 -18.86
N VAL A 229 -2.31 -24.60 -18.67
CA VAL A 229 -2.49 -25.57 -19.75
C VAL A 229 -3.87 -25.45 -20.37
N GLU A 230 -4.91 -25.17 -19.58
CA GLU A 230 -6.24 -24.90 -20.09
C GLU A 230 -6.30 -23.57 -20.86
N ALA A 231 -5.65 -22.52 -20.38
CA ALA A 231 -5.51 -21.24 -21.09
C ALA A 231 -4.71 -21.42 -22.40
N ILE A 232 -3.61 -22.16 -22.38
CA ILE A 232 -2.80 -22.49 -23.57
C ILE A 232 -3.59 -23.34 -24.56
N ASN A 233 -4.41 -24.29 -24.11
CA ASN A 233 -5.22 -25.13 -24.98
C ASN A 233 -6.43 -24.37 -25.57
N THR A 234 -6.95 -23.37 -24.90
CA THR A 234 -8.03 -22.50 -25.41
C THR A 234 -7.51 -21.46 -26.41
N GLU A 235 -6.28 -20.98 -26.27
CA GLU A 235 -5.69 -20.03 -27.22
C GLU A 235 -4.83 -20.68 -28.33
N SER A 236 -4.55 -21.98 -28.25
CA SER A 236 -3.51 -22.61 -29.08
C SER A 236 -3.99 -23.12 -30.43
N GLN A 237 -4.26 -22.21 -31.35
CA GLN A 237 -3.87 -22.49 -32.74
C GLN A 237 -2.49 -21.86 -33.12
N SER A 238 -1.82 -21.12 -32.23
CA SER A 238 -0.57 -20.40 -32.55
C SER A 238 0.67 -20.68 -31.67
N PHE A 239 0.60 -21.55 -30.65
CA PHE A 239 1.74 -21.78 -29.75
C PHE A 239 2.25 -23.24 -29.74
N SER A 240 2.63 -23.76 -30.92
CA SER A 240 3.27 -25.10 -31.01
C SER A 240 4.66 -25.16 -30.35
N PHE A 241 5.31 -24.03 -30.09
CA PHE A 241 6.65 -23.95 -29.50
C PHE A 241 6.66 -24.23 -27.98
N LEU A 242 5.68 -23.71 -27.22
CA LEU A 242 5.60 -23.91 -25.77
C LEU A 242 5.21 -25.35 -25.39
N SER A 243 4.39 -26.01 -26.21
CA SER A 243 3.99 -27.41 -25.97
C SER A 243 5.17 -28.39 -26.00
N ASN A 244 6.22 -28.10 -26.77
CA ASN A 244 7.43 -28.92 -26.83
C ASN A 244 8.37 -28.69 -25.64
N SER A 245 8.38 -27.49 -25.05
CA SER A 245 9.19 -27.20 -23.86
C SER A 245 8.58 -27.80 -22.60
N LEU A 246 7.26 -27.91 -22.53
CA LEU A 246 6.53 -28.54 -21.39
C LEU A 246 6.65 -30.08 -21.36
N LYS A 247 6.97 -30.73 -22.49
CA LYS A 247 7.23 -32.19 -22.56
C LYS A 247 8.51 -32.65 -21.90
N ILE A 248 9.40 -31.72 -21.52
CA ILE A 248 10.69 -32.02 -20.86
C ILE A 248 10.51 -32.23 -19.35
N PHE A 249 9.40 -31.79 -18.78
CA PHE A 249 9.09 -32.00 -17.36
C PHE A 249 8.43 -33.36 -17.14
N SER A 250 8.97 -34.12 -16.18
CA SER A 250 8.50 -35.47 -15.86
C SER A 250 6.98 -35.47 -15.53
N PRO A 251 6.17 -36.30 -16.18
CA PRO A 251 4.72 -36.36 -15.96
C PRO A 251 4.32 -36.72 -14.51
N PHE A 252 5.24 -37.27 -13.73
CA PHE A 252 5.01 -37.61 -12.33
C PHE A 252 5.03 -36.40 -11.37
N GLN A 253 5.88 -35.40 -11.60
CA GLN A 253 5.91 -34.19 -10.76
C GLN A 253 4.69 -33.28 -11.01
N PHE A 254 4.20 -33.24 -12.26
CA PHE A 254 2.99 -32.47 -12.60
C PHE A 254 1.73 -33.02 -11.95
N SER A 255 1.60 -34.34 -11.78
CA SER A 255 0.40 -34.95 -11.23
C SER A 255 0.25 -34.69 -9.71
N GLU A 256 1.36 -34.60 -8.96
CA GLU A 256 1.32 -34.32 -7.52
C GLU A 256 1.01 -32.84 -7.22
N SER A 257 1.67 -31.92 -7.92
CA SER A 257 1.39 -30.49 -7.74
C SER A 257 -0.04 -30.10 -8.14
N THR A 258 -0.55 -30.68 -9.23
CA THR A 258 -1.93 -30.49 -9.70
C THR A 258 -2.96 -31.04 -8.69
N ARG A 259 -2.66 -32.17 -8.06
CA ARG A 259 -3.52 -32.76 -7.04
C ARG A 259 -3.57 -31.90 -5.79
N GLU A 260 -2.43 -31.41 -5.31
CA GLU A 260 -2.35 -30.56 -4.14
C GLU A 260 -3.07 -29.21 -4.35
N MET A 261 -2.94 -28.60 -5.53
CA MET A 261 -3.66 -27.38 -5.88
C MET A 261 -5.18 -27.59 -5.90
N ARG A 262 -5.64 -28.69 -6.49
CA ARG A 262 -7.05 -29.04 -6.51
C ARG A 262 -7.59 -29.29 -5.10
N GLU A 263 -6.81 -29.93 -4.25
CA GLU A 263 -7.15 -30.14 -2.84
C GLU A 263 -7.19 -28.82 -2.08
N ARG A 264 -6.27 -27.90 -2.34
CA ARG A 264 -6.27 -26.54 -1.75
C ARG A 264 -7.48 -25.73 -2.20
N SER A 265 -7.79 -25.70 -3.49
CA SER A 265 -8.93 -24.92 -4.02
C SER A 265 -10.28 -25.38 -3.47
N GLN A 266 -10.38 -26.64 -3.05
CA GLN A 266 -11.58 -27.23 -2.46
C GLN A 266 -11.58 -27.24 -0.92
N ARG A 267 -10.51 -26.74 -0.29
CA ARG A 267 -10.39 -26.76 1.17
C ARG A 267 -11.49 -25.95 1.84
N LYS A 268 -12.03 -26.48 2.93
CA LYS A 268 -13.04 -25.79 3.71
C LYS A 268 -12.45 -24.58 4.40
N VAL A 269 -13.06 -23.41 4.21
CA VAL A 269 -12.70 -22.18 4.91
C VAL A 269 -13.64 -21.98 6.08
N ASN A 270 -13.12 -21.86 7.28
CA ASN A 270 -13.88 -21.61 8.49
C ASN A 270 -13.84 -20.12 8.81
N ILE A 271 -14.94 -19.44 8.53
CA ILE A 271 -15.09 -18.00 8.73
C ILE A 271 -15.53 -17.78 10.16
N LEU A 272 -14.71 -17.06 10.94
CA LEU A 272 -14.98 -16.72 12.32
C LEU A 272 -15.35 -15.24 12.41
N VAL A 273 -16.56 -14.95 12.91
CA VAL A 273 -17.09 -13.59 13.01
C VAL A 273 -17.46 -13.27 14.45
N PRO A 274 -16.70 -12.40 15.14
CA PRO A 274 -17.11 -11.85 16.43
C PRO A 274 -18.27 -10.86 16.24
N LEU A 275 -19.32 -11.02 17.04
CA LEU A 275 -20.55 -10.22 16.88
C LEU A 275 -21.07 -9.73 18.22
N THR A 276 -21.33 -8.42 18.29
CA THR A 276 -22.10 -7.79 19.38
C THR A 276 -22.87 -6.59 18.82
N GLY A 277 -24.17 -6.50 19.08
CA GLY A 277 -25.03 -5.44 18.53
C GLY A 277 -24.94 -5.35 17.01
N ARG A 278 -25.14 -4.14 16.45
CA ARG A 278 -24.98 -3.84 15.02
C ARG A 278 -25.83 -4.73 14.09
N TYR A 279 -27.12 -4.91 14.43
CA TYR A 279 -27.99 -5.82 13.68
C TYR A 279 -28.07 -5.51 12.17
N ASP A 280 -28.19 -4.24 11.78
CA ASP A 280 -28.27 -3.85 10.36
C ASP A 280 -26.99 -4.20 9.57
N ILE A 281 -25.83 -4.10 10.22
CA ILE A 281 -24.55 -4.46 9.62
C ILE A 281 -24.47 -5.98 9.47
N PHE A 282 -24.93 -6.72 10.48
CA PHE A 282 -24.99 -8.17 10.43
C PHE A 282 -25.98 -8.70 9.37
N LEU A 283 -27.12 -8.05 9.20
CA LEU A 283 -28.08 -8.37 8.14
C LEU A 283 -27.40 -8.27 6.76
N ARG A 284 -26.73 -7.15 6.49
CA ARG A 284 -25.96 -6.96 5.24
C ARG A 284 -24.87 -8.01 5.05
N PHE A 285 -24.15 -8.38 6.12
CA PHE A 285 -23.15 -9.43 6.09
C PHE A 285 -23.78 -10.76 5.69
N MET A 286 -24.93 -11.14 6.27
CA MET A 286 -25.63 -12.36 5.97
C MET A 286 -26.17 -12.40 4.53
N GLU A 287 -26.66 -11.29 4.01
CA GLU A 287 -27.05 -11.15 2.60
C GLU A 287 -25.88 -11.36 1.64
N ASN A 288 -24.72 -10.76 1.95
CA ASN A 288 -23.49 -11.00 1.18
C ASN A 288 -23.04 -12.46 1.29
N PHE A 289 -23.04 -13.02 2.49
CA PHE A 289 -22.68 -14.43 2.72
C PHE A 289 -23.60 -15.39 1.97
N GLU A 290 -24.90 -15.11 1.93
CA GLU A 290 -25.86 -15.89 1.15
C GLU A 290 -25.49 -15.88 -0.33
N LYS A 291 -25.31 -14.69 -0.91
CA LYS A 291 -25.00 -14.50 -2.33
C LYS A 291 -23.69 -15.19 -2.72
N ILE A 292 -22.67 -15.12 -1.88
CA ILE A 292 -21.32 -15.57 -2.21
C ILE A 292 -21.03 -17.00 -1.76
N CYS A 293 -21.65 -17.46 -0.67
CA CYS A 293 -21.34 -18.76 -0.10
C CYS A 293 -22.49 -19.77 -0.17
N LEU A 294 -23.71 -19.37 0.20
CA LEU A 294 -24.82 -20.32 0.35
C LEU A 294 -25.42 -20.70 -1.00
N ILE A 295 -25.73 -19.72 -1.86
CA ILE A 295 -26.29 -19.96 -3.19
C ILE A 295 -25.31 -20.76 -4.07
N PRO A 296 -24.01 -20.38 -4.19
CA PRO A 296 -23.04 -21.14 -4.98
C PRO A 296 -22.57 -22.43 -4.30
N LYS A 297 -23.00 -22.72 -3.07
CA LYS A 297 -22.61 -23.89 -2.28
C LYS A 297 -21.10 -23.99 -2.07
N GLN A 298 -20.48 -22.89 -1.70
CA GLN A 298 -19.06 -22.85 -1.38
C GLN A 298 -18.75 -23.77 -0.20
N ASN A 299 -17.55 -24.37 -0.20
CA ASN A 299 -17.09 -25.20 0.91
C ASN A 299 -16.58 -24.29 2.06
N VAL A 300 -17.53 -23.80 2.86
CA VAL A 300 -17.28 -22.90 3.99
C VAL A 300 -18.08 -23.34 5.22
N LYS A 301 -17.57 -22.95 6.39
CA LYS A 301 -18.32 -22.93 7.65
C LYS A 301 -18.35 -21.51 8.16
N LEU A 302 -19.50 -21.04 8.60
CA LEU A 302 -19.65 -19.77 9.30
C LEU A 302 -19.86 -20.04 10.78
N ALA A 303 -18.92 -19.59 11.62
CA ALA A 303 -19.02 -19.65 13.05
C ALA A 303 -19.10 -18.22 13.62
N ILE A 304 -20.25 -17.88 14.16
CA ILE A 304 -20.52 -16.55 14.73
C ILE A 304 -20.31 -16.65 16.23
N VAL A 305 -19.34 -15.90 16.75
CA VAL A 305 -19.13 -15.78 18.19
C VAL A 305 -19.96 -14.61 18.71
N LEU A 306 -21.13 -14.93 19.23
CA LEU A 306 -22.11 -13.96 19.68
C LEU A 306 -21.89 -13.62 21.14
N VAL A 307 -21.60 -12.35 21.42
CA VAL A 307 -21.43 -11.86 22.78
C VAL A 307 -22.79 -11.70 23.45
N ASP A 308 -22.93 -12.38 24.56
CA ASP A 308 -24.12 -12.41 25.41
C ASP A 308 -23.87 -11.54 26.65
N ASN A 309 -24.23 -10.28 26.56
CA ASN A 309 -24.21 -9.35 27.70
C ASN A 309 -25.51 -8.55 27.73
N ASP A 310 -25.83 -7.97 28.90
CA ASP A 310 -27.06 -7.20 29.12
C ASP A 310 -27.18 -5.95 28.20
N SER A 311 -26.08 -5.51 27.61
CA SER A 311 -26.05 -4.40 26.66
C SER A 311 -26.38 -4.81 25.23
N ASN A 312 -26.45 -6.10 24.92
CA ASN A 312 -26.75 -6.58 23.55
C ASN A 312 -28.25 -6.71 23.31
N GLN A 313 -28.92 -5.58 23.10
CA GLN A 313 -30.36 -5.52 22.82
C GLN A 313 -30.80 -6.25 21.54
N ASP A 314 -29.87 -6.54 20.63
CA ASP A 314 -30.14 -7.18 19.34
C ASP A 314 -29.91 -8.70 19.34
N ARG A 315 -29.54 -9.29 20.48
CA ARG A 315 -29.20 -10.72 20.58
C ARG A 315 -30.27 -11.65 20.01
N GLU A 316 -31.51 -11.45 20.39
CA GLU A 316 -32.63 -12.30 19.91
C GLU A 316 -32.80 -12.15 18.39
N LYS A 317 -32.73 -10.95 17.86
CA LYS A 317 -32.80 -10.69 16.43
C LYS A 317 -31.69 -11.38 15.66
N HIS A 318 -30.46 -11.40 16.22
CA HIS A 318 -29.34 -12.13 15.61
C HIS A 318 -29.62 -13.62 15.55
N LEU A 319 -30.09 -14.20 16.66
CA LEU A 319 -30.42 -15.63 16.73
C LEU A 319 -31.56 -16.03 15.79
N ASP A 320 -32.60 -15.19 15.70
CA ASP A 320 -33.71 -15.41 14.80
C ASP A 320 -33.27 -15.36 13.34
N LEU A 321 -32.46 -14.40 12.96
CA LEU A 321 -31.89 -14.30 11.61
C LEU A 321 -31.04 -15.54 11.26
N ILE A 322 -30.14 -15.96 12.15
CA ILE A 322 -29.32 -17.15 11.92
C ILE A 322 -30.19 -18.41 11.79
N LYS A 323 -31.23 -18.52 12.58
CA LYS A 323 -32.20 -19.62 12.52
C LYS A 323 -32.98 -19.61 11.21
N GLU A 324 -33.37 -18.45 10.71
CA GLU A 324 -33.99 -18.28 9.40
C GLU A 324 -33.08 -18.82 8.30
N TYR A 325 -31.81 -18.40 8.26
CA TYR A 325 -30.84 -18.89 7.28
C TYR A 325 -30.56 -20.40 7.42
N SER A 326 -30.48 -20.91 8.65
CA SER A 326 -30.32 -22.34 8.89
C SER A 326 -31.49 -23.17 8.37
N ASN A 327 -32.72 -22.65 8.51
CA ASN A 327 -33.91 -23.29 7.98
C ASN A 327 -33.97 -23.22 6.43
N LYS A 328 -33.55 -22.06 5.87
CA LYS A 328 -33.51 -21.84 4.42
C LYS A 328 -32.45 -22.69 3.73
N TYR A 329 -31.32 -22.93 4.43
CA TYR A 329 -30.18 -23.71 3.92
C TYR A 329 -29.78 -24.84 4.88
N PRO A 330 -30.56 -25.94 4.97
CA PRO A 330 -30.32 -27.01 5.97
C PRO A 330 -28.97 -27.74 5.82
N LYS A 331 -28.30 -27.63 4.68
CA LYS A 331 -26.99 -28.24 4.42
C LYS A 331 -25.83 -27.28 4.67
N ALA A 332 -26.10 -26.03 5.00
CA ALA A 332 -25.07 -25.05 5.31
C ALA A 332 -24.47 -25.31 6.71
N ASP A 333 -23.17 -25.15 6.84
CA ASP A 333 -22.47 -25.30 8.11
C ASP A 333 -22.44 -23.95 8.83
N LEU A 334 -23.54 -23.66 9.55
CA LEU A 334 -23.72 -22.43 10.33
C LEU A 334 -23.70 -22.79 11.81
N SER A 335 -22.92 -22.08 12.62
CA SER A 335 -22.85 -22.31 14.06
C SER A 335 -22.78 -20.99 14.83
N VAL A 336 -23.39 -20.98 16.00
CA VAL A 336 -23.31 -19.88 16.97
C VAL A 336 -22.57 -20.36 18.20
N ILE A 337 -21.60 -19.59 18.63
CA ILE A 337 -20.81 -19.85 19.82
C ILE A 337 -21.11 -18.70 20.80
N PRO A 338 -21.81 -18.96 21.91
CA PRO A 338 -22.10 -17.92 22.88
C PRO A 338 -20.83 -17.54 23.66
N MET A 339 -20.62 -16.26 23.87
CA MET A 339 -19.57 -15.71 24.71
C MET A 339 -20.19 -14.76 25.74
N THR A 340 -19.94 -14.98 27.01
CA THR A 340 -20.42 -14.12 28.10
C THR A 340 -19.38 -13.07 28.49
N GLY A 341 -19.85 -11.92 28.98
CA GLY A 341 -19.00 -10.82 29.44
C GLY A 341 -18.85 -9.70 28.42
N ASP A 342 -17.85 -8.86 28.61
CA ASP A 342 -17.57 -7.72 27.75
C ASP A 342 -17.00 -8.16 26.40
N PHE A 343 -17.30 -7.37 25.37
CA PHE A 343 -16.79 -7.64 24.03
C PHE A 343 -15.27 -7.52 23.96
N SER A 344 -14.61 -8.61 23.65
CA SER A 344 -13.20 -8.64 23.28
C SER A 344 -13.04 -9.44 21.99
N ARG A 345 -12.57 -8.77 20.93
CA ARG A 345 -12.39 -9.39 19.61
C ARG A 345 -11.39 -10.55 19.66
N GLY A 346 -10.25 -10.37 20.37
CA GLY A 346 -9.23 -11.40 20.51
C GLY A 346 -9.78 -12.63 21.25
N LEU A 347 -10.48 -12.44 22.37
CA LEU A 347 -11.10 -13.51 23.13
C LEU A 347 -12.17 -14.26 22.31
N ALA A 348 -13.00 -13.53 21.57
CA ALA A 348 -14.02 -14.13 20.72
C ALA A 348 -13.40 -15.01 19.61
N LEU A 349 -12.35 -14.54 18.95
CA LEU A 349 -11.65 -15.31 17.92
C LEU A 349 -10.89 -16.51 18.50
N GLU A 350 -10.30 -16.38 19.69
CA GLU A 350 -9.67 -17.48 20.39
C GLU A 350 -10.69 -18.56 20.78
N LEU A 351 -11.83 -18.14 21.35
CA LEU A 351 -12.94 -19.03 21.70
C LEU A 351 -13.49 -19.74 20.46
N GLY A 352 -13.75 -18.99 19.39
CA GLY A 352 -14.24 -19.54 18.12
C GLY A 352 -13.29 -20.55 17.50
N SER A 353 -11.99 -20.24 17.50
CA SER A 353 -10.97 -21.14 16.96
C SER A 353 -10.79 -22.40 17.82
N SER A 354 -10.99 -22.32 19.14
CA SER A 354 -10.85 -23.46 20.05
C SER A 354 -11.82 -24.60 19.74
N GLN A 355 -12.97 -24.29 19.14
CA GLN A 355 -14.02 -25.26 18.77
C GLN A 355 -13.72 -26.04 17.48
N LEU A 356 -12.59 -25.80 16.84
CA LEU A 356 -12.23 -26.37 15.55
C LEU A 356 -10.98 -27.24 15.66
N ASP A 357 -10.78 -28.16 14.72
CA ASP A 357 -9.62 -29.04 14.66
C ASP A 357 -8.34 -28.34 14.22
N ASN A 358 -7.18 -28.91 14.54
CA ASN A 358 -5.88 -28.29 14.27
C ASN A 358 -5.57 -28.07 12.78
N ASP A 359 -6.08 -28.93 11.91
CA ASP A 359 -5.86 -28.83 10.44
C ASP A 359 -6.83 -27.88 9.74
N THR A 360 -7.55 -27.08 10.52
CA THR A 360 -8.61 -26.21 10.01
C THR A 360 -8.01 -24.90 9.49
N LEU A 361 -8.39 -24.53 8.26
CA LEU A 361 -8.12 -23.21 7.71
C LEU A 361 -9.13 -22.21 8.28
N LEU A 362 -8.64 -21.24 9.02
CA LEU A 362 -9.39 -20.16 9.64
C LEU A 362 -9.36 -18.91 8.77
N PHE A 363 -10.48 -18.22 8.69
CA PHE A 363 -10.58 -16.87 8.14
C PHE A 363 -11.22 -15.96 9.19
N PHE A 364 -10.42 -15.10 9.82
CA PHE A 364 -10.90 -14.08 10.75
C PHE A 364 -11.54 -12.95 9.96
N CYS A 365 -12.82 -12.75 10.14
CA CYS A 365 -13.64 -11.83 9.39
C CYS A 365 -14.46 -10.95 10.32
N ASP A 366 -14.54 -9.67 10.04
CA ASP A 366 -15.38 -8.76 10.80
C ASP A 366 -16.74 -8.59 10.11
N VAL A 367 -17.77 -8.28 10.89
CA VAL A 367 -19.17 -8.18 10.42
C VAL A 367 -19.41 -7.03 9.43
N ASP A 368 -18.53 -6.04 9.40
CA ASP A 368 -18.59 -4.86 8.52
C ASP A 368 -17.87 -5.06 7.17
N LEU A 369 -17.47 -6.29 6.87
CA LEU A 369 -16.88 -6.65 5.58
C LEU A 369 -17.92 -7.14 4.57
N VAL A 370 -17.67 -6.82 3.32
CA VAL A 370 -18.29 -7.44 2.14
C VAL A 370 -17.17 -8.10 1.34
N PHE A 371 -17.40 -9.33 0.90
CA PHE A 371 -16.39 -10.08 0.15
C PHE A 371 -17.00 -10.82 -1.05
N ASN A 372 -16.14 -11.21 -2.00
CA ASN A 372 -16.52 -12.02 -3.17
C ASN A 372 -15.91 -13.42 -3.11
N GLY A 373 -16.26 -14.27 -4.07
CA GLY A 373 -15.78 -15.65 -4.13
C GLY A 373 -14.26 -15.78 -4.32
N ASP A 374 -13.66 -14.83 -5.05
CA ASP A 374 -12.21 -14.82 -5.32
C ASP A 374 -11.39 -14.59 -4.06
N ALA A 375 -11.90 -13.81 -3.11
CA ALA A 375 -11.26 -13.63 -1.82
C ALA A 375 -11.12 -14.94 -1.04
N LEU A 376 -12.17 -15.80 -1.10
CA LEU A 376 -12.11 -17.13 -0.48
C LEU A 376 -11.11 -18.05 -1.18
N GLN A 377 -10.99 -17.94 -2.51
CA GLN A 377 -9.97 -18.69 -3.23
C GLN A 377 -8.57 -18.22 -2.89
N ARG A 378 -8.33 -16.90 -2.83
CA ARG A 378 -7.03 -16.36 -2.39
C ARG A 378 -6.71 -16.73 -0.94
N CYS A 379 -7.71 -16.79 -0.05
CA CYS A 379 -7.53 -17.33 1.31
C CYS A 379 -7.02 -18.78 1.27
N ARG A 380 -7.61 -19.65 0.44
CA ARG A 380 -7.21 -21.06 0.28
C ARG A 380 -5.80 -21.20 -0.29
N HIS A 381 -5.47 -20.42 -1.33
CA HIS A 381 -4.20 -20.54 -2.06
C HIS A 381 -3.04 -19.91 -1.31
N ASN A 382 -3.27 -18.76 -0.68
CA ASN A 382 -2.21 -17.99 -0.02
C ASN A 382 -1.95 -18.42 1.43
N THR A 383 -2.71 -19.39 1.96
CA THR A 383 -2.48 -19.93 3.31
C THR A 383 -1.99 -21.36 3.23
N ILE A 384 -0.75 -21.59 3.67
CA ILE A 384 -0.07 -22.88 3.60
C ILE A 384 0.30 -23.32 5.00
N GLN A 385 -0.26 -24.47 5.43
CA GLN A 385 -0.04 -25.00 6.77
C GLN A 385 1.44 -25.15 7.09
N SER A 386 1.85 -24.73 8.27
CA SER A 386 3.22 -24.73 8.78
C SER A 386 4.23 -23.87 7.99
N ARG A 387 3.80 -23.16 6.95
CA ARG A 387 4.68 -22.36 6.09
C ARG A 387 4.28 -20.90 5.96
N GLN A 388 2.99 -20.62 5.68
CA GLN A 388 2.55 -19.27 5.31
C GLN A 388 1.16 -18.93 5.84
N ALA A 389 1.05 -17.75 6.45
CA ALA A 389 -0.21 -17.11 6.78
C ALA A 389 -0.51 -15.95 5.80
N TYR A 390 -1.79 -15.76 5.46
CA TYR A 390 -2.24 -14.71 4.57
C TYR A 390 -2.94 -13.59 5.32
N TYR A 391 -2.45 -12.38 5.15
CA TYR A 391 -2.99 -11.14 5.74
C TYR A 391 -3.43 -10.20 4.63
N PRO A 392 -4.66 -10.29 4.13
CA PRO A 392 -5.14 -9.42 3.08
C PRO A 392 -5.15 -7.94 3.52
N VAL A 393 -4.72 -7.06 2.63
CA VAL A 393 -4.89 -5.63 2.79
C VAL A 393 -6.24 -5.27 2.21
N VAL A 394 -7.19 -4.95 3.07
CA VAL A 394 -8.58 -4.67 2.66
C VAL A 394 -8.75 -3.22 2.20
N PHE A 395 -9.65 -3.00 1.27
CA PHE A 395 -10.06 -1.66 0.88
C PHE A 395 -11.10 -1.14 1.88
N SER A 396 -10.85 0.01 2.49
CA SER A 396 -11.76 0.65 3.45
C SER A 396 -12.43 1.85 2.81
N GLN A 397 -13.76 1.83 2.79
CA GLN A 397 -14.53 2.94 2.25
C GLN A 397 -14.46 4.18 3.13
N TYR A 398 -14.47 5.35 2.50
CA TYR A 398 -14.67 6.62 3.17
C TYR A 398 -16.17 6.86 3.48
N ASP A 399 -16.45 7.89 4.27
CA ASP A 399 -17.83 8.29 4.59
C ASP A 399 -18.59 8.61 3.29
N PRO A 400 -19.60 7.80 2.92
CA PRO A 400 -20.35 8.01 1.68
C PRO A 400 -21.09 9.34 1.64
N LYS A 401 -21.41 9.93 2.81
CA LYS A 401 -22.03 11.27 2.87
C LYS A 401 -21.07 12.35 2.35
N ILE A 402 -19.79 12.17 2.58
CA ILE A 402 -18.74 13.09 2.09
C ILE A 402 -18.40 12.79 0.65
N VAL A 403 -18.18 11.51 0.32
CA VAL A 403 -17.74 11.09 -1.01
C VAL A 403 -18.79 11.36 -2.08
N TYR A 404 -20.05 11.02 -1.79
CA TYR A 404 -21.15 11.05 -2.78
C TYR A 404 -22.19 12.15 -2.52
N ALA A 405 -21.93 13.05 -1.57
CA ALA A 405 -22.87 14.11 -1.19
C ALA A 405 -24.31 13.61 -0.91
N GLY A 406 -24.42 12.38 -0.40
CA GLY A 406 -25.72 11.73 -0.06
C GLY A 406 -26.31 10.85 -1.16
N ASN A 407 -25.76 10.85 -2.38
CA ASN A 407 -26.23 10.02 -3.51
C ASN A 407 -25.30 8.81 -3.69
N THR A 408 -25.29 7.89 -2.75
CA THR A 408 -24.45 6.68 -2.83
C THR A 408 -24.96 5.77 -3.97
N PRO A 409 -24.13 5.37 -4.94
CA PRO A 409 -24.52 4.40 -5.97
C PRO A 409 -24.85 3.05 -5.35
N ASP A 410 -25.85 2.36 -5.86
CA ASP A 410 -26.33 1.06 -5.34
C ASP A 410 -25.24 -0.03 -5.41
N ASP A 411 -24.27 0.07 -6.31
CA ASP A 411 -23.19 -0.90 -6.51
C ASP A 411 -21.79 -0.36 -6.16
N SER A 412 -21.71 0.49 -5.13
CA SER A 412 -20.46 1.18 -4.75
C SER A 412 -19.47 0.33 -3.96
N SER A 413 -19.82 -0.91 -3.58
CA SER A 413 -18.97 -1.69 -2.65
C SER A 413 -17.59 -2.03 -3.19
N PHE A 414 -17.46 -2.34 -4.49
CA PHE A 414 -16.20 -2.73 -5.14
C PHE A 414 -15.66 -1.66 -6.11
N VAL A 415 -15.89 -0.40 -5.79
CA VAL A 415 -15.33 0.74 -6.56
C VAL A 415 -14.05 1.22 -5.89
N PHE A 416 -12.91 0.90 -6.48
CA PHE A 416 -11.59 1.20 -5.94
C PHE A 416 -11.00 2.48 -6.55
N THR A 417 -11.34 3.61 -5.98
CA THR A 417 -10.79 4.90 -6.37
C THR A 417 -10.19 5.63 -5.16
N LYS A 418 -9.28 6.56 -5.40
CA LYS A 418 -8.72 7.43 -4.36
C LYS A 418 -9.78 8.30 -3.66
N LYS A 419 -10.95 8.47 -4.28
CA LYS A 419 -12.07 9.24 -3.72
C LYS A 419 -13.03 8.38 -2.91
N SER A 420 -13.16 7.09 -3.24
CA SER A 420 -14.12 6.19 -2.58
C SER A 420 -13.59 5.52 -1.33
N GLY A 421 -12.26 5.42 -1.17
CA GLY A 421 -11.65 4.74 -0.03
C GLY A 421 -10.14 4.65 -0.13
N PHE A 422 -9.57 3.80 0.69
CA PHE A 422 -8.12 3.56 0.74
C PHE A 422 -7.80 2.11 1.11
N TRP A 423 -6.64 1.64 0.69
CA TRP A 423 -6.12 0.34 1.11
C TRP A 423 -5.57 0.43 2.53
N ARG A 424 -6.15 -0.37 3.44
CA ARG A 424 -5.78 -0.37 4.85
C ARG A 424 -4.53 -1.24 5.09
N ASP A 425 -3.38 -0.75 4.74
CA ASP A 425 -2.09 -1.44 4.84
C ASP A 425 -1.55 -1.58 6.29
N TYR A 426 -2.15 -0.89 7.25
CA TYR A 426 -1.79 -0.93 8.67
C TYR A 426 -2.77 -1.73 9.56
N GLY A 427 -3.79 -2.38 9.00
CA GLY A 427 -4.72 -3.25 9.72
C GLY A 427 -4.31 -4.72 9.58
N PHE A 428 -4.30 -5.48 10.65
CA PHE A 428 -3.90 -6.89 10.70
C PHE A 428 -5.03 -7.81 11.18
N GLY A 429 -6.22 -7.28 11.40
CA GLY A 429 -7.34 -8.04 11.96
C GLY A 429 -7.89 -9.10 11.01
N ILE A 430 -7.82 -8.87 9.70
CA ILE A 430 -8.31 -9.81 8.70
C ILE A 430 -7.18 -10.76 8.34
N THR A 431 -7.38 -12.06 8.60
CA THR A 431 -6.29 -13.03 8.50
C THR A 431 -6.81 -14.40 8.10
N CYS A 432 -6.11 -15.06 7.18
CA CYS A 432 -6.26 -16.48 6.91
C CYS A 432 -5.05 -17.23 7.48
N ILE A 433 -5.29 -18.17 8.38
CA ILE A 433 -4.25 -18.92 9.08
C ILE A 433 -4.77 -20.33 9.44
N PHE A 434 -3.90 -21.32 9.47
CA PHE A 434 -4.27 -22.62 10.04
C PHE A 434 -4.31 -22.56 11.56
N LYS A 435 -5.26 -23.29 12.17
CA LYS A 435 -5.37 -23.32 13.62
C LYS A 435 -4.08 -23.81 14.29
N SER A 436 -3.44 -24.85 13.75
CA SER A 436 -2.14 -25.33 14.22
C SER A 436 -1.07 -24.24 14.22
N ASP A 437 -1.08 -23.37 13.21
CA ASP A 437 -0.13 -22.27 13.09
C ASP A 437 -0.46 -21.13 14.05
N LEU A 438 -1.75 -20.85 14.26
CA LEU A 438 -2.21 -19.90 15.29
C LEU A 438 -1.72 -20.35 16.68
N GLN A 439 -1.91 -21.63 17.02
CA GLN A 439 -1.45 -22.18 18.29
C GLN A 439 0.07 -22.15 18.43
N LYS A 440 0.80 -22.50 17.36
CA LYS A 440 2.26 -22.43 17.34
C LYS A 440 2.77 -20.99 17.53
N ALA A 441 2.06 -20.01 17.01
CA ALA A 441 2.38 -18.59 17.21
C ALA A 441 2.05 -18.11 18.64
N GLY A 442 1.26 -18.85 19.41
CA GLY A 442 0.89 -18.53 20.79
C GLY A 442 -0.52 -17.93 20.95
N GLY A 443 -1.35 -17.96 19.89
CA GLY A 443 -2.75 -17.50 19.94
C GLY A 443 -2.92 -16.01 20.23
N PHE A 444 -4.15 -15.59 20.44
CA PHE A 444 -4.47 -14.22 20.84
C PHE A 444 -4.09 -13.97 22.31
N ASP A 445 -3.64 -12.76 22.60
CA ASP A 445 -3.52 -12.28 23.97
C ASP A 445 -4.91 -11.85 24.47
N THR A 446 -5.55 -12.73 25.23
CA THR A 446 -6.90 -12.51 25.77
C THR A 446 -6.93 -11.49 26.92
N SER A 447 -5.78 -11.02 27.39
CA SER A 447 -5.69 -9.95 28.39
C SER A 447 -5.93 -8.58 27.79
N ILE A 448 -5.78 -8.43 26.45
CA ILE A 448 -6.03 -7.19 25.74
C ILE A 448 -7.53 -6.94 25.70
N GLN A 449 -7.97 -5.89 26.38
CA GLN A 449 -9.36 -5.45 26.44
C GLN A 449 -9.58 -4.24 25.54
N GLY A 450 -10.82 -4.06 25.07
CA GLY A 450 -11.22 -2.91 24.28
C GLY A 450 -10.87 -3.06 22.80
N TRP A 451 -10.56 -1.92 22.15
CA TRP A 451 -10.36 -1.84 20.71
C TRP A 451 -8.89 -1.77 20.33
N GLY A 452 -8.47 -2.64 19.41
CA GLY A 452 -7.15 -2.65 18.80
C GLY A 452 -6.05 -3.27 19.68
N LEU A 453 -4.88 -3.43 19.12
CA LEU A 453 -3.67 -4.08 19.65
C LEU A 453 -3.69 -5.61 19.59
N GLU A 454 -4.82 -6.30 19.70
CA GLU A 454 -4.92 -7.76 19.63
C GLU A 454 -4.45 -8.29 18.27
N ASP A 455 -4.74 -7.56 17.19
CA ASP A 455 -4.33 -7.88 15.83
C ASP A 455 -2.85 -7.63 15.59
N VAL A 456 -2.32 -6.54 16.14
CA VAL A 456 -0.89 -6.18 16.06
C VAL A 456 -0.05 -7.18 16.87
N ASP A 457 -0.52 -7.58 18.05
CA ASP A 457 0.13 -8.57 18.88
C ASP A 457 0.19 -9.92 18.16
N LEU A 458 -0.95 -10.41 17.66
CA LEU A 458 -1.00 -11.67 16.91
C LEU A 458 -0.08 -11.62 15.68
N PHE A 459 -0.12 -10.54 14.89
CA PHE A 459 0.75 -10.38 13.72
C PHE A 459 2.24 -10.49 14.11
N THR A 460 2.63 -9.86 15.21
CA THR A 460 3.99 -9.91 15.73
C THR A 460 4.37 -11.34 16.16
N LYS A 461 3.47 -12.05 16.85
CA LYS A 461 3.65 -13.45 17.25
C LYS A 461 3.80 -14.37 16.04
N VAL A 462 2.98 -14.19 15.00
CA VAL A 462 3.06 -14.97 13.76
C VAL A 462 4.41 -14.78 13.06
N ILE A 463 4.90 -13.55 12.94
CA ILE A 463 6.24 -13.30 12.37
C ILE A 463 7.32 -13.98 13.22
N ASN A 464 7.25 -13.85 14.54
CA ASN A 464 8.25 -14.44 15.45
C ASN A 464 8.21 -15.97 15.49
N SER A 465 7.09 -16.59 15.11
CA SER A 465 6.98 -18.06 15.04
C SER A 465 7.73 -18.68 13.85
N GLY A 466 8.27 -17.85 12.95
CA GLY A 466 8.98 -18.28 11.75
C GLY A 466 8.07 -18.60 10.57
N LEU A 467 6.77 -18.33 10.67
CA LEU A 467 5.85 -18.41 9.54
C LEU A 467 6.12 -17.27 8.55
N LYS A 468 6.07 -17.59 7.28
CA LYS A 468 6.07 -16.58 6.24
C LYS A 468 4.73 -15.84 6.26
N VAL A 469 4.76 -14.52 6.28
CA VAL A 469 3.57 -13.70 6.14
C VAL A 469 3.46 -13.21 4.71
N PHE A 470 2.37 -13.58 4.04
CA PHE A 470 2.01 -13.03 2.75
C PHE A 470 0.95 -11.94 2.93
N ARG A 471 1.24 -10.76 2.39
CA ARG A 471 0.37 -9.59 2.52
C ARG A 471 0.29 -8.86 1.18
N SER A 472 -0.91 -8.72 0.66
CA SER A 472 -1.17 -8.03 -0.61
C SER A 472 -2.52 -7.33 -0.58
N GLN A 473 -2.73 -6.38 -1.47
CA GLN A 473 -4.05 -5.79 -1.70
C GLN A 473 -5.03 -6.87 -2.13
N GLU A 474 -6.20 -6.88 -1.48
CA GLU A 474 -7.24 -7.88 -1.71
C GLU A 474 -8.50 -7.22 -2.30
N PRO A 475 -8.62 -7.18 -3.63
CA PRO A 475 -9.75 -6.53 -4.28
C PRO A 475 -11.08 -7.25 -4.08
N GLY A 476 -11.06 -8.42 -3.48
CA GLY A 476 -12.26 -9.18 -3.15
C GLY A 476 -12.81 -8.93 -1.76
N ILE A 477 -12.21 -8.05 -0.95
CA ILE A 477 -12.69 -7.71 0.41
C ILE A 477 -12.76 -6.20 0.57
N VAL A 478 -13.93 -5.71 0.97
CA VAL A 478 -14.18 -4.29 1.22
C VAL A 478 -14.71 -4.12 2.64
N HIS A 479 -14.08 -3.23 3.40
CA HIS A 479 -14.58 -2.76 4.68
C HIS A 479 -15.54 -1.59 4.41
N ILE A 480 -16.80 -1.83 4.67
CA ILE A 480 -17.86 -0.84 4.47
C ILE A 480 -17.78 0.22 5.57
N TYR A 481 -17.91 1.47 5.18
CA TYR A 481 -17.89 2.57 6.12
C TYR A 481 -18.97 2.42 7.21
N HIS A 482 -18.56 2.66 8.43
CA HIS A 482 -19.43 2.88 9.56
C HIS A 482 -18.82 3.95 10.48
N PRO A 483 -19.64 4.73 11.21
CA PRO A 483 -19.14 5.70 12.17
C PRO A 483 -18.31 5.04 13.27
N VAL A 484 -17.07 5.51 13.48
CA VAL A 484 -16.19 5.02 14.54
C VAL A 484 -16.41 5.84 15.80
N GLN A 485 -16.73 5.16 16.90
CA GLN A 485 -16.82 5.76 18.23
C GLN A 485 -15.60 5.32 19.05
N CYS A 486 -14.83 6.29 19.54
CA CYS A 486 -13.65 6.02 20.35
C CYS A 486 -14.00 6.27 21.81
N ASP A 487 -13.96 5.20 22.62
CA ASP A 487 -14.21 5.28 24.03
C ASP A 487 -13.02 5.94 24.75
N THR A 488 -13.32 6.93 25.57
CA THR A 488 -12.33 7.66 26.35
C THR A 488 -11.75 6.85 27.51
N SER A 489 -12.37 5.73 27.87
CA SER A 489 -11.88 4.79 28.89
C SER A 489 -10.75 3.87 28.39
N LEU A 490 -10.52 3.80 27.07
CA LEU A 490 -9.44 3.02 26.48
C LEU A 490 -8.06 3.48 26.98
N GLU A 491 -7.10 2.59 26.97
CA GLU A 491 -5.71 2.97 27.18
C GLU A 491 -5.28 4.12 26.24
N PRO A 492 -4.44 5.05 26.70
CA PRO A 492 -4.06 6.21 25.90
C PRO A 492 -3.52 5.88 24.51
N LYS A 493 -2.83 4.72 24.37
CA LYS A 493 -2.29 4.23 23.10
C LYS A 493 -3.41 3.74 22.18
N GLN A 494 -4.34 2.94 22.69
CA GLN A 494 -5.53 2.46 21.96
C GLN A 494 -6.43 3.61 21.55
N TYR A 495 -6.71 4.53 22.47
CA TYR A 495 -7.52 5.72 22.19
C TYR A 495 -6.95 6.55 21.04
N LYS A 496 -5.62 6.78 21.05
CA LYS A 496 -4.94 7.51 19.98
C LYS A 496 -5.00 6.77 18.64
N MET A 497 -4.86 5.44 18.65
CA MET A 497 -5.01 4.60 17.45
C MET A 497 -6.44 4.67 16.91
N CYS A 498 -7.45 4.60 17.79
CA CYS A 498 -8.86 4.75 17.41
C CYS A 498 -9.13 6.10 16.74
N LEU A 499 -8.65 7.20 17.32
CA LEU A 499 -8.78 8.54 16.73
C LEU A 499 -8.09 8.62 15.36
N GLY A 500 -6.94 8.01 15.20
CA GLY A 500 -6.24 7.91 13.91
C GLY A 500 -7.04 7.14 12.86
N SER A 501 -7.59 5.99 13.25
CA SER A 501 -8.46 5.18 12.39
C SER A 501 -9.73 5.96 12.01
N LYS A 502 -10.38 6.61 12.97
CA LYS A 502 -11.54 7.45 12.73
C LYS A 502 -11.26 8.57 11.74
N ALA A 503 -10.14 9.28 11.91
CA ALA A 503 -9.77 10.38 11.04
C ALA A 503 -9.50 9.91 9.60
N SER A 504 -8.88 8.74 9.43
CA SER A 504 -8.54 8.20 8.11
C SER A 504 -9.75 7.68 7.32
N THR A 505 -10.91 7.47 7.99
CA THR A 505 -12.13 6.95 7.33
C THR A 505 -13.10 8.02 6.87
N TYR A 506 -12.84 9.31 7.12
CA TYR A 506 -13.78 10.36 6.71
C TYR A 506 -13.77 10.59 5.20
N ALA A 507 -12.63 10.91 4.64
CA ALA A 507 -12.44 11.18 3.22
C ALA A 507 -10.95 11.27 2.88
N SER A 508 -10.62 11.36 1.60
CA SER A 508 -9.27 11.68 1.15
C SER A 508 -8.81 13.05 1.65
N SER A 509 -7.51 13.23 1.78
CA SER A 509 -6.94 14.53 2.20
C SER A 509 -7.36 15.67 1.27
N MET A 510 -7.54 15.39 -0.02
CA MET A 510 -8.00 16.38 -0.99
C MET A 510 -9.47 16.77 -0.73
N GLN A 511 -10.35 15.80 -0.57
CA GLN A 511 -11.77 16.07 -0.28
C GLN A 511 -11.94 16.83 1.04
N LEU A 512 -11.15 16.50 2.07
CA LEU A 512 -11.14 17.23 3.34
C LEU A 512 -10.64 18.66 3.18
N ALA A 513 -9.62 18.88 2.35
CA ALA A 513 -9.14 20.22 2.03
C ALA A 513 -10.18 21.04 1.26
N GLU A 514 -10.86 20.44 0.30
CA GLU A 514 -11.97 21.07 -0.44
C GLU A 514 -13.10 21.49 0.50
N LEU A 515 -13.53 20.60 1.39
CA LEU A 515 -14.55 20.90 2.40
C LEU A 515 -14.12 22.02 3.35
N TRP A 516 -12.85 22.04 3.74
CA TRP A 516 -12.31 23.09 4.59
C TRP A 516 -12.32 24.45 3.88
N LEU A 517 -11.87 24.48 2.61
CA LEU A 517 -11.89 25.70 1.79
C LEU A 517 -13.31 26.23 1.56
N GLU A 518 -14.24 25.34 1.23
CA GLU A 518 -15.65 25.70 1.06
C GLU A 518 -16.22 26.33 2.34
N LYS A 519 -15.96 25.70 3.49
CA LYS A 519 -16.47 26.16 4.79
C LYS A 519 -15.87 27.49 5.25
N HIS A 520 -14.59 27.74 4.98
CA HIS A 520 -13.87 28.89 5.55
C HIS A 520 -13.63 30.03 4.57
N LEU A 521 -13.59 29.76 3.27
CA LEU A 521 -13.31 30.77 2.25
C LEU A 521 -14.49 31.01 1.30
N GLY A 522 -15.59 30.26 1.42
CA GLY A 522 -16.77 30.41 0.55
C GLY A 522 -16.49 30.08 -0.93
N VAL A 523 -15.36 29.44 -1.22
CA VAL A 523 -14.98 29.05 -2.58
C VAL A 523 -15.62 27.69 -2.85
N GLY A 524 -16.84 27.69 -3.41
CA GLY A 524 -17.49 26.47 -3.87
C GLY A 524 -16.77 25.90 -5.08
N TYR A 525 -16.13 24.74 -4.92
CA TYR A 525 -15.68 23.94 -6.07
C TYR A 525 -16.90 23.20 -6.65
N ASN A 526 -17.16 23.39 -7.95
CA ASN A 526 -18.21 22.67 -8.65
C ASN A 526 -17.94 21.16 -8.61
N ARG A 527 -18.70 20.42 -7.80
CA ARG A 527 -18.64 18.96 -7.64
C ARG A 527 -19.19 18.18 -8.86
N THR A 528 -19.58 18.86 -9.95
CA THR A 528 -20.32 18.26 -11.05
C THR A 528 -19.49 17.93 -12.29
N SER A 529 -18.16 17.93 -12.23
CA SER A 529 -17.37 17.52 -13.38
C SER A 529 -16.16 16.66 -12.98
N THR A 530 -16.39 15.40 -12.83
CA THR A 530 -15.59 14.27 -13.39
C THR A 530 -16.17 12.94 -12.95
#